data_fd264cc95c95475d5087b557d09ce56c
#
_entry.id   fd264cc95c95475d5087b557d09ce56c
#
_cell.length_a   1.000
_cell.length_b   1.000
_cell.length_c   1.000
_cell.angle_alpha   90.00
_cell.angle_beta   90.00
_cell.angle_gamma   90.00
#
_symmetry.space_group_name_H-M   'P 1'
#
loop_
_entity.id
_entity.type
_entity.pdbx_description
1 polymer ?
#
loop_
_entity_poly.entity_id
_entity_poly.type
_entity_poly.pdbx_seq_one_letter_code
_entity_poly.pdbx_strand_id
1 'polypeptide(L)'
;MDYWEGKDMANQSSESKVTTDHDEIRQWVEERGGHPARVKDTESKNSPGLLRIDYPGFSGADSLEEITWDEFFTGFDKNNLAFLYQEKTKDGKESRFSKLIERDQ
;
A
#
# COMPACT_ATOMS: atom_id res chain seq x y z
N MET A 1 -25.39 20.89 5.39
CA MET A 1 -24.74 20.55 5.64
C MET A 1 -24.55 20.11 6.22
N ASP A 2 -24.15 20.12 5.98
CA ASP A 2 -23.47 19.65 6.39
C ASP A 2 -23.10 19.41 6.91
N TYR A 3 -22.81 19.64 6.85
CA TYR A 3 -21.97 19.35 7.20
C TYR A 3 -21.39 18.96 7.20
N TRP A 4 -21.38 18.89 6.70
CA TRP A 4 -20.48 18.50 6.43
C TRP A 4 -19.89 18.77 5.66
N GLU A 5 -20.01 19.19 5.14
CA GLU A 5 -19.51 19.45 4.62
C GLU A 5 -18.79 19.78 4.56
N GLY A 6 -18.86 20.20 4.42
CA GLY A 6 -17.85 20.55 4.30
C GLY A 6 -16.66 20.38 4.85
N LYS A 7 -16.39 20.28 5.36
CA LYS A 7 -15.41 20.14 5.77
C LYS A 7 -14.35 19.65 5.37
N ASP A 8 -14.35 19.74 5.16
CA ASP A 8 -13.40 19.04 4.95
C ASP A 8 -12.72 19.08 3.68
N MET A 9 -12.97 19.92 2.85
CA MET A 9 -12.38 20.02 1.56
C MET A 9 -10.89 20.22 1.59
N ALA A 10 -10.42 21.08 2.42
CA ALA A 10 -8.99 21.34 2.52
C ALA A 10 -8.19 20.13 2.96
N ASN A 11 -8.86 19.19 3.59
CA ASN A 11 -8.19 18.03 4.13
C ASN A 11 -8.21 16.83 3.21
N GLN A 12 -8.88 16.93 2.07
CA GLN A 12 -9.03 15.78 1.19
C GLN A 12 -7.70 15.29 0.63
N SER A 13 -6.77 16.20 0.36
CA SER A 13 -5.49 15.81 -0.21
C SER A 13 -4.63 15.00 0.75
N SER A 14 -4.95 15.06 2.04
CA SER A 14 -4.20 14.31 3.05
C SER A 14 -4.97 13.11 3.58
N GLU A 15 -6.16 12.86 3.04
CA GLU A 15 -6.96 11.72 3.49
C GLU A 15 -6.38 10.41 3.00
N SER A 16 -6.47 9.41 3.85
CA SER A 16 -6.10 8.06 3.47
C SER A 16 -7.27 7.38 2.81
N LYS A 17 -6.96 6.49 1.88
CA LYS A 17 -7.94 5.68 1.19
C LYS A 17 -7.63 4.21 1.41
N VAL A 18 -8.65 3.37 1.32
CA VAL A 18 -8.46 1.93 1.48
C VAL A 18 -9.05 1.25 0.24
N THR A 19 -8.28 0.32 -0.31
CA THR A 19 -8.73 -0.38 -1.50
C THR A 19 -8.27 -1.84 -1.47
N THR A 20 -8.99 -2.69 -2.17
CA THR A 20 -8.56 -4.06 -2.44
C THR A 20 -8.41 -4.31 -3.94
N ASP A 21 -8.57 -3.28 -4.74
CA ASP A 21 -8.48 -3.37 -6.20
C ASP A 21 -7.01 -3.51 -6.60
N HIS A 22 -6.67 -4.64 -7.21
CA HIS A 22 -5.30 -4.95 -7.61
C HIS A 22 -4.74 -3.91 -8.57
N ASP A 23 -5.51 -3.53 -9.58
CA ASP A 23 -5.04 -2.57 -10.57
C ASP A 23 -4.78 -1.21 -9.96
N GLU A 24 -5.65 -0.79 -9.06
CA GLU A 24 -5.49 0.49 -8.39
C GLU A 24 -4.23 0.51 -7.53
N ILE A 25 -3.99 -0.58 -6.79
CA ILE A 25 -2.80 -0.70 -5.94
C ILE A 25 -1.55 -0.67 -6.79
N ARG A 26 -1.51 -1.48 -7.83
CA ARG A 26 -0.36 -1.58 -8.70
C ARG A 26 -0.05 -0.24 -9.35
N GLN A 27 -1.06 0.43 -9.87
CA GLN A 27 -0.87 1.72 -10.53
C GLN A 27 -0.31 2.75 -9.55
N TRP A 28 -0.90 2.82 -8.35
CA TRP A 28 -0.45 3.78 -7.34
C TRP A 28 1.01 3.56 -6.97
N VAL A 29 1.38 2.29 -6.77
CA VAL A 29 2.74 1.94 -6.38
C VAL A 29 3.73 2.21 -7.51
N GLU A 30 3.37 1.81 -8.74
CA GLU A 30 4.28 1.98 -9.88
C GLU A 30 4.50 3.44 -10.22
N GLU A 31 3.50 4.28 -10.04
CA GLU A 31 3.65 5.72 -10.25
C GLU A 31 4.70 6.33 -9.32
N ARG A 32 4.95 5.69 -8.20
CA ARG A 32 5.89 6.16 -7.20
C ARG A 32 7.22 5.40 -7.24
N GLY A 33 7.38 4.58 -8.26
CA GLY A 33 8.61 3.82 -8.43
C GLY A 33 8.78 2.65 -7.49
N GLY A 34 7.69 2.22 -6.87
CA GLY A 34 7.74 1.12 -5.92
C GLY A 34 7.63 -0.23 -6.57
N HIS A 35 7.98 -1.25 -5.81
CA HIS A 35 7.93 -2.65 -6.25
C HIS A 35 7.31 -3.50 -5.15
N PRO A 36 6.60 -4.58 -5.53
CA PRO A 36 6.12 -5.51 -4.50
C PRO A 36 7.29 -6.30 -3.94
N ALA A 37 7.25 -6.55 -2.65
CA ALA A 37 8.35 -7.22 -1.97
C ALA A 37 7.82 -7.98 -0.76
N ARG A 38 8.69 -8.78 -0.18
CA ARG A 38 8.42 -9.42 1.11
C ARG A 38 9.65 -9.32 1.98
N VAL A 39 9.44 -9.41 3.28
CA VAL A 39 10.56 -9.44 4.21
C VAL A 39 11.23 -10.81 4.09
N LYS A 40 12.56 -10.81 3.94
CA LYS A 40 13.31 -12.06 3.78
C LYS A 40 13.08 -12.99 4.97
N ASP A 41 13.03 -14.28 4.66
CA ASP A 41 12.95 -15.33 5.67
C ASP A 41 11.66 -15.34 6.49
N THR A 42 10.61 -14.70 5.96
CA THR A 42 9.30 -14.74 6.62
C THR A 42 8.33 -15.66 5.90
N GLU A 43 8.68 -16.13 4.70
CA GLU A 43 7.80 -17.04 3.98
C GLU A 43 7.82 -18.43 4.61
N SER A 44 6.73 -19.16 4.40
CA SER A 44 6.62 -20.52 4.88
C SER A 44 5.88 -21.34 3.83
N LYS A 45 5.69 -22.63 4.13
CA LYS A 45 5.01 -23.54 3.23
C LYS A 45 3.64 -22.99 2.79
N ASN A 46 2.95 -22.34 3.71
CA ASN A 46 1.57 -21.89 3.47
C ASN A 46 1.44 -20.36 3.45
N SER A 47 2.55 -19.65 3.42
CA SER A 47 2.51 -18.19 3.49
C SER A 47 3.59 -17.57 2.61
N PRO A 48 3.25 -16.53 1.83
CA PRO A 48 4.25 -15.83 1.02
C PRO A 48 5.18 -14.96 1.86
N GLY A 49 4.95 -14.89 3.17
CA GLY A 49 5.74 -14.05 4.04
C GLY A 49 5.08 -12.71 4.29
N LEU A 50 5.81 -11.84 4.95
CA LEU A 50 5.31 -10.49 5.25
C LEU A 50 5.48 -9.61 4.02
N LEU A 51 4.36 -9.16 3.49
CA LEU A 51 4.34 -8.35 2.28
C LEU A 51 4.69 -6.90 2.57
N ARG A 52 5.41 -6.28 1.65
CA ARG A 52 5.83 -4.89 1.75
C ARG A 52 5.87 -4.27 0.37
N ILE A 53 5.95 -2.95 0.34
CA ILE A 53 6.23 -2.23 -0.90
C ILE A 53 7.61 -1.60 -0.72
N ASP A 54 8.48 -1.85 -1.68
CA ASP A 54 9.84 -1.32 -1.67
C ASP A 54 9.87 -0.07 -2.53
N TYR A 55 10.07 1.09 -1.90
CA TYR A 55 10.15 2.37 -2.60
C TYR A 55 11.62 2.77 -2.78
N PRO A 56 11.92 3.54 -3.85
CA PRO A 56 13.31 3.97 -4.05
C PRO A 56 13.81 4.79 -2.87
N GLY A 57 15.04 4.54 -2.48
CA GLY A 57 15.64 5.25 -1.37
C GLY A 57 15.33 4.70 0.00
N PHE A 58 14.57 3.62 0.08
CA PHE A 58 14.25 3.01 1.35
C PHE A 58 15.49 2.36 1.97
N SER A 59 15.84 2.79 3.16
CA SER A 59 17.09 2.33 3.81
C SER A 59 17.01 0.88 4.28
N GLY A 60 15.82 0.32 4.39
CA GLY A 60 15.65 -1.05 4.83
C GLY A 60 15.55 -2.07 3.69
N ALA A 61 15.89 -1.67 2.48
CA ALA A 61 15.71 -2.53 1.30
C ALA A 61 16.50 -3.83 1.38
N ASP A 62 17.61 -3.85 2.11
CA ASP A 62 18.43 -5.06 2.24
C ASP A 62 17.67 -6.21 2.90
N SER A 63 16.65 -5.90 3.68
CA SER A 63 15.86 -6.92 4.34
C SER A 63 14.68 -7.39 3.49
N LEU A 64 14.53 -6.82 2.29
CA LEU A 64 13.40 -7.12 1.42
C LEU A 64 13.85 -7.94 0.22
N GLU A 65 12.93 -8.77 -0.25
CA GLU A 65 13.11 -9.56 -1.46
C GLU A 65 12.01 -9.18 -2.42
N GLU A 66 12.38 -8.76 -3.63
CA GLU A 66 11.39 -8.39 -4.63
C GLU A 66 10.63 -9.62 -5.10
N ILE A 67 9.30 -9.50 -5.21
CA ILE A 67 8.46 -10.58 -5.71
C ILE A 67 7.61 -10.05 -6.86
N THR A 68 6.91 -10.94 -7.54
CA THR A 68 6.03 -10.51 -8.61
C THR A 68 4.73 -9.96 -8.05
N TRP A 69 4.01 -9.19 -8.88
CA TRP A 69 2.69 -8.73 -8.47
C TRP A 69 1.73 -9.91 -8.26
N ASP A 70 1.88 -10.98 -9.05
CA ASP A 70 1.05 -12.18 -8.85
C ASP A 70 1.26 -12.78 -7.47
N GLU A 71 2.51 -12.89 -7.06
CA GLU A 71 2.83 -13.41 -5.73
C GLU A 71 2.29 -12.48 -4.64
N PHE A 72 2.45 -11.18 -4.86
CA PHE A 72 1.99 -10.18 -3.90
C PHE A 72 0.48 -10.27 -3.72
N PHE A 73 -0.26 -10.27 -4.82
CA PHE A 73 -1.72 -10.28 -4.72
C PHE A 73 -2.27 -11.62 -4.26
N THR A 74 -1.57 -12.71 -4.57
CA THR A 74 -1.97 -14.02 -4.04
C THR A 74 -1.94 -13.99 -2.51
N GLY A 75 -0.84 -13.49 -1.95
CA GLY A 75 -0.74 -13.37 -0.49
C GLY A 75 -1.67 -12.33 0.08
N PHE A 76 -1.82 -11.23 -0.64
CA PHE A 76 -2.70 -10.13 -0.24
C PHE A 76 -4.14 -10.62 -0.05
N ASP A 77 -4.63 -11.37 -1.03
CA ASP A 77 -6.00 -11.88 -0.96
C ASP A 77 -6.13 -13.03 0.02
N LYS A 78 -5.15 -13.92 0.05
CA LYS A 78 -5.18 -15.08 0.93
C LYS A 78 -5.20 -14.65 2.40
N ASN A 79 -4.48 -13.60 2.73
CA ASN A 79 -4.41 -13.10 4.10
C ASN A 79 -5.47 -12.04 4.40
N ASN A 80 -6.38 -11.84 3.46
CA ASN A 80 -7.51 -10.93 3.64
C ASN A 80 -7.06 -9.52 3.97
N LEU A 81 -6.11 -9.01 3.18
CA LEU A 81 -5.52 -7.71 3.41
C LEU A 81 -6.19 -6.63 2.56
N ALA A 82 -6.01 -5.40 2.98
CA ALA A 82 -6.43 -4.23 2.23
C ALA A 82 -5.25 -3.26 2.21
N PHE A 83 -5.29 -2.35 1.24
CA PHE A 83 -4.22 -1.40 1.03
C PHE A 83 -4.68 -0.01 1.44
N LEU A 84 -4.03 0.53 2.46
CA LEU A 84 -4.29 1.89 2.92
C LEU A 84 -3.22 2.79 2.31
N TYR A 85 -3.64 3.87 1.66
CA TYR A 85 -2.69 4.75 1.00
C TYR A 85 -3.16 6.19 1.01
N GLN A 86 -2.23 7.09 0.76
CA GLN A 86 -2.49 8.53 0.72
C GLN A 86 -1.97 9.05 -0.60
N GLU A 87 -2.82 9.74 -1.37
CA GLU A 87 -2.39 10.19 -2.69
C GLU A 87 -1.44 11.38 -2.63
N LYS A 88 -1.73 12.30 -1.72
CA LYS A 88 -0.92 13.51 -1.59
C LYS A 88 -0.73 13.88 -0.14
N THR A 89 0.37 14.55 0.13
CA THR A 89 0.60 15.12 1.44
C THR A 89 -0.22 16.39 1.57
N LYS A 90 -0.21 16.98 2.76
CA LYS A 90 -0.91 18.23 3.01
C LYS A 90 -0.41 19.34 2.09
N ASP A 91 0.84 19.25 1.70
CA ASP A 91 1.44 20.26 0.82
C ASP A 91 1.06 20.07 -0.64
N GLY A 92 0.29 19.05 -0.94
CA GLY A 92 -0.09 18.74 -2.31
C GLY A 92 0.93 17.95 -3.07
N LYS A 93 1.98 17.51 -2.42
CA LYS A 93 3.02 16.70 -3.06
C LYS A 93 2.60 15.25 -3.06
N GLU A 94 3.16 14.48 -3.99
CA GLU A 94 2.89 13.06 -4.06
C GLU A 94 3.32 12.36 -2.79
N SER A 95 2.41 11.60 -2.20
CA SER A 95 2.69 10.87 -0.99
C SER A 95 3.13 9.44 -1.30
N ARG A 96 4.06 8.91 -0.52
CA ARG A 96 4.44 7.51 -0.59
C ARG A 96 3.93 6.72 0.60
N PHE A 97 3.05 7.33 1.39
CA PHE A 97 2.52 6.66 2.55
C PHE A 97 1.55 5.57 2.15
N SER A 98 1.82 4.36 2.59
CA SER A 98 0.92 3.23 2.39
C SER A 98 1.21 2.18 3.45
N LYS A 99 0.22 1.35 3.72
CA LYS A 99 0.46 0.17 4.55
C LYS A 99 -0.62 -0.86 4.29
N LEU A 100 -0.32 -2.08 4.64
CA LEU A 100 -1.25 -3.19 4.53
C LEU A 100 -1.97 -3.35 5.86
N ILE A 101 -3.27 -3.49 5.79
CA ILE A 101 -4.12 -3.66 6.97
C ILE A 101 -5.03 -4.84 6.72
N GLU A 102 -5.69 -5.29 7.76
CA GLU A 102 -6.67 -6.36 7.61
C GLU A 102 -7.89 -5.82 6.89
N ARG A 103 -8.41 -6.64 5.98
CA ARG A 103 -9.60 -6.28 5.22
C ARG A 103 -10.81 -6.28 6.14
N ASP A 104 -11.61 -5.23 6.02
CA ASP A 104 -12.82 -5.12 6.80
C ASP A 104 -13.89 -6.05 6.21
N GLN A 105 -14.60 -6.77 7.06
CA GLN A 105 -15.62 -7.72 6.60
C GLN A 105 -16.95 -7.05 6.32
#